data_f34a53a6c5e181b13efe7ade9e03af9c
#
_entry.id   f34a53a6c5e181b13efe7ade9e03af9c
#
_cell.length_a   1.000
_cell.length_b   1.000
_cell.length_c   1.000
_cell.angle_alpha   90.00
_cell.angle_beta   90.00
_cell.angle_gamma   90.00
#
_symmetry.space_group_name_H-M   'P 1'
#
loop_
_entity.id
_entity.type
_entity.pdbx_description
1 polymer ?
#
loop_
_entity_poly.entity_id
_entity_poly.type
_entity_poly.pdbx_seq_one_letter_code
_entity_poly.pdbx_strand_id
1 'polypeptide(L)'
;MTIRIIAVDDHPLILKAITDLLIEHPDLELVATSNLGSQLLNLVRDYEPDIAIVDIGMRADSFDPITSVRTLHDQHPNVKVLILTGYDDGLWVRELVKAGASGYMLKSDDFSLNIPQAIRALYQGRKFFSPGVAEKFIDSDFEKLTAREVSVLNLLSQGFANEVIAKNLGVSEKRIRNMLVIICDKLGVDKGEGVSSRVAVINKARELGLLPRG
;
A
#
# COMPACT_ATOMS: atom_id res chain seq x y z
N MET A 1 14.95 -12.77 -22.34
CA MET A 1 13.68 -12.03 -22.23
C MET A 1 13.81 -11.17 -20.99
N THR A 2 13.65 -9.87 -21.08
CA THR A 2 13.89 -8.93 -19.98
C THR A 2 12.56 -8.61 -19.33
N ILE A 3 12.49 -8.65 -18.00
CA ILE A 3 11.30 -8.32 -17.21
C ILE A 3 11.27 -6.80 -17.03
N ARG A 4 10.20 -6.14 -17.46
CA ARG A 4 10.03 -4.68 -17.38
C ARG A 4 9.37 -4.29 -16.07
N ILE A 5 9.98 -3.35 -15.35
CA ILE A 5 9.60 -2.99 -13.99
C ILE A 5 9.39 -1.49 -13.90
N ILE A 6 8.35 -1.07 -13.20
CA ILE A 6 8.22 0.30 -12.68
C ILE A 6 8.28 0.28 -11.17
N ALA A 7 8.71 1.41 -10.55
CA ALA A 7 8.71 1.56 -9.10
C ALA A 7 8.12 2.92 -8.70
N VAL A 8 7.23 2.90 -7.71
CA VAL A 8 6.56 4.09 -7.17
C VAL A 8 6.72 4.12 -5.65
N ASP A 9 7.47 5.12 -5.15
CA ASP A 9 7.80 5.29 -3.72
C ASP A 9 8.16 6.75 -3.45
N ASP A 10 7.59 7.39 -2.42
CA ASP A 10 7.88 8.80 -2.10
C ASP A 10 9.25 9.01 -1.42
N HIS A 11 9.99 7.94 -1.15
CA HIS A 11 11.35 7.99 -0.61
C HIS A 11 12.41 7.86 -1.72
N PRO A 12 13.12 8.94 -2.09
CA PRO A 12 14.10 8.91 -3.18
C PRO A 12 15.24 7.89 -2.96
N LEU A 13 15.61 7.64 -1.70
CA LEU A 13 16.65 6.65 -1.36
C LEU A 13 16.21 5.22 -1.68
N ILE A 14 14.92 4.90 -1.51
CA ILE A 14 14.38 3.59 -1.87
C ILE A 14 14.38 3.40 -3.38
N LEU A 15 13.91 4.40 -4.14
CA LEU A 15 13.94 4.36 -5.60
C LEU A 15 15.38 4.20 -6.13
N LYS A 16 16.34 4.92 -5.51
CA LYS A 16 17.75 4.76 -5.85
C LYS A 16 18.26 3.36 -5.52
N ALA A 17 17.96 2.83 -4.35
CA ALA A 17 18.38 1.47 -3.95
C ALA A 17 17.82 0.40 -4.91
N ILE A 18 16.53 0.52 -5.31
CA ILE A 18 15.93 -0.38 -6.31
C ILE A 18 16.64 -0.24 -7.65
N THR A 19 16.93 0.99 -8.09
CA THR A 19 17.63 1.25 -9.36
C THR A 19 19.01 0.62 -9.36
N ASP A 20 19.81 0.90 -8.34
CA ASP A 20 21.18 0.39 -8.21
C ASP A 20 21.21 -1.16 -8.18
N LEU A 21 20.25 -1.75 -7.44
CA LEU A 21 20.11 -3.20 -7.36
C LEU A 21 19.75 -3.84 -8.72
N LEU A 22 18.76 -3.28 -9.42
CA LEU A 22 18.28 -3.90 -10.65
C LEU A 22 19.29 -3.84 -11.80
N ILE A 23 20.20 -2.84 -11.80
CA ILE A 23 21.30 -2.74 -12.76
C ILE A 23 22.23 -3.98 -12.70
N GLU A 24 22.37 -4.61 -11.54
CA GLU A 24 23.20 -5.81 -11.34
C GLU A 24 22.58 -7.08 -11.96
N HIS A 25 21.30 -7.00 -12.40
CA HIS A 25 20.53 -8.12 -12.92
C HIS A 25 20.11 -7.91 -14.37
N PRO A 26 20.86 -8.45 -15.37
CA PRO A 26 20.61 -8.21 -16.81
C PRO A 26 19.25 -8.67 -17.34
N ASP A 27 18.55 -9.52 -16.59
CA ASP A 27 17.20 -10.00 -16.90
C ASP A 27 16.09 -9.07 -16.37
N LEU A 28 16.44 -8.01 -15.59
CA LEU A 28 15.51 -7.09 -14.96
C LEU A 28 15.76 -5.66 -15.48
N GLU A 29 14.73 -4.98 -15.94
CA GLU A 29 14.83 -3.62 -16.49
C GLU A 29 13.88 -2.67 -15.76
N LEU A 30 14.41 -1.71 -15.01
CA LEU A 30 13.63 -0.62 -14.43
C LEU A 30 13.35 0.44 -15.50
N VAL A 31 12.14 0.43 -16.08
CA VAL A 31 11.77 1.30 -17.20
C VAL A 31 11.28 2.68 -16.77
N ALA A 32 10.74 2.82 -15.56
CA ALA A 32 10.33 4.12 -15.01
C ALA A 32 10.20 4.09 -13.48
N THR A 33 10.33 5.28 -12.88
CA THR A 33 10.08 5.50 -11.45
C THR A 33 9.23 6.75 -11.23
N SER A 34 8.52 6.83 -10.11
CA SER A 34 7.83 8.04 -9.65
C SER A 34 7.85 8.14 -8.14
N ASN A 35 7.91 9.37 -7.64
CA ASN A 35 7.72 9.66 -6.22
C ASN A 35 6.27 10.04 -5.87
N LEU A 36 5.34 9.94 -6.82
CA LEU A 36 3.93 10.23 -6.65
C LEU A 36 3.08 9.00 -6.96
N GLY A 37 2.25 8.56 -6.01
CA GLY A 37 1.35 7.42 -6.17
C GLY A 37 0.29 7.64 -7.26
N SER A 38 -0.16 8.88 -7.46
CA SER A 38 -1.10 9.27 -8.52
C SER A 38 -0.58 9.00 -9.93
N GLN A 39 0.74 8.83 -10.11
CA GLN A 39 1.34 8.50 -11.42
C GLN A 39 1.32 7.01 -11.75
N LEU A 40 1.00 6.13 -10.79
CA LEU A 40 1.07 4.67 -10.98
C LEU A 40 0.34 4.18 -12.24
N LEU A 41 -0.92 4.58 -12.43
CA LEU A 41 -1.71 4.16 -13.60
C LEU A 41 -1.18 4.73 -14.92
N ASN A 42 -0.67 5.97 -14.90
CA ASN A 42 -0.04 6.58 -16.08
C ASN A 42 1.22 5.82 -16.48
N LEU A 43 2.10 5.50 -15.51
CA LEU A 43 3.31 4.73 -15.75
C LEU A 43 3.00 3.35 -16.33
N VAL A 44 1.99 2.67 -15.81
CA VAL A 44 1.57 1.36 -16.34
C VAL A 44 1.11 1.47 -17.80
N ARG A 45 0.29 2.47 -18.12
CA ARG A 45 -0.20 2.71 -19.49
C ARG A 45 0.93 3.06 -20.45
N ASP A 46 1.85 3.94 -20.01
CA ASP A 46 2.86 4.53 -20.90
C ASP A 46 4.07 3.59 -21.11
N TYR A 47 4.39 2.73 -20.13
CA TYR A 47 5.55 1.84 -20.16
C TYR A 47 5.22 0.36 -20.31
N GLU A 48 3.97 -0.05 -20.16
CA GLU A 48 3.51 -1.45 -20.26
C GLU A 48 4.44 -2.43 -19.49
N PRO A 49 4.61 -2.24 -18.15
CA PRO A 49 5.52 -3.08 -17.38
C PRO A 49 4.92 -4.46 -17.10
N ASP A 50 5.78 -5.44 -16.84
CA ASP A 50 5.38 -6.74 -16.30
C ASP A 50 5.11 -6.67 -14.80
N ILE A 51 5.93 -5.85 -14.10
CA ILE A 51 5.88 -5.72 -12.63
C ILE A 51 5.79 -4.24 -12.23
N ALA A 52 4.89 -3.93 -11.31
CA ALA A 52 4.82 -2.65 -10.62
C ALA A 52 5.21 -2.84 -9.14
N ILE A 53 6.31 -2.23 -8.71
CA ILE A 53 6.70 -2.13 -7.30
C ILE A 53 6.04 -0.87 -6.73
N VAL A 54 5.25 -1.00 -5.66
CA VAL A 54 4.42 0.09 -5.16
C VAL A 54 4.55 0.21 -3.64
N ASP A 55 5.00 1.39 -3.17
CA ASP A 55 4.84 1.74 -1.77
C ASP A 55 3.39 2.15 -1.48
N ILE A 56 2.90 1.75 -0.32
CA ILE A 56 1.56 2.12 0.16
C ILE A 56 1.59 3.26 1.18
N GLY A 57 2.78 3.64 1.64
CA GLY A 57 2.99 4.68 2.66
C GLY A 57 3.12 6.09 2.11
N MET A 58 2.89 6.30 0.80
CA MET A 58 3.10 7.59 0.15
C MET A 58 2.17 8.67 0.67
N ARG A 59 2.76 9.82 1.07
CA ARG A 59 2.06 10.95 1.70
C ARG A 59 1.99 12.18 0.82
N ALA A 60 2.71 12.18 -0.31
CA ALA A 60 2.89 13.37 -1.15
C ALA A 60 1.61 13.75 -1.94
N ASP A 61 0.68 12.81 -2.11
CA ASP A 61 -0.58 13.00 -2.82
C ASP A 61 -1.74 12.21 -2.19
N SER A 62 -2.94 12.33 -2.76
CA SER A 62 -4.14 11.64 -2.29
C SER A 62 -4.22 10.17 -2.74
N PHE A 63 -3.09 9.49 -2.85
CA PHE A 63 -3.00 8.10 -3.28
C PHE A 63 -3.76 7.14 -2.35
N ASP A 64 -4.71 6.38 -2.92
CA ASP A 64 -5.35 5.25 -2.24
C ASP A 64 -4.80 3.94 -2.82
N PRO A 65 -3.92 3.25 -2.08
CA PRO A 65 -3.25 2.05 -2.59
C PRO A 65 -4.22 0.91 -2.89
N ILE A 66 -5.28 0.71 -2.09
CA ILE A 66 -6.24 -0.38 -2.30
C ILE A 66 -7.03 -0.17 -3.59
N THR A 67 -7.55 1.06 -3.79
CA THR A 67 -8.27 1.41 -5.02
C THR A 67 -7.35 1.33 -6.24
N SER A 68 -6.11 1.82 -6.12
CA SER A 68 -5.15 1.81 -7.23
C SER A 68 -4.73 0.39 -7.64
N VAL A 69 -4.44 -0.48 -6.67
CA VAL A 69 -4.10 -1.89 -6.93
C VAL A 69 -5.28 -2.63 -7.56
N ARG A 70 -6.51 -2.39 -7.07
CA ARG A 70 -7.72 -2.97 -7.66
C ARG A 70 -7.93 -2.51 -9.11
N THR A 71 -7.75 -1.21 -9.37
CA THR A 71 -7.86 -0.65 -10.72
C THR A 71 -6.82 -1.28 -11.65
N LEU A 72 -5.57 -1.46 -11.20
CA LEU A 72 -4.54 -2.16 -11.96
C LEU A 72 -4.93 -3.61 -12.26
N HIS A 73 -5.41 -4.34 -11.23
CA HIS A 73 -5.84 -5.72 -11.40
C HIS A 73 -6.95 -5.88 -12.43
N ASP A 74 -7.93 -4.97 -12.42
CA ASP A 74 -9.10 -5.03 -13.29
C ASP A 74 -8.79 -4.57 -14.74
N GLN A 75 -7.98 -3.51 -14.89
CA GLN A 75 -7.69 -2.90 -16.19
C GLN A 75 -6.41 -3.42 -16.86
N HIS A 76 -5.43 -3.88 -16.06
CA HIS A 76 -4.13 -4.37 -16.52
C HIS A 76 -3.78 -5.72 -15.87
N PRO A 77 -4.55 -6.80 -16.10
CA PRO A 77 -4.41 -8.09 -15.39
C PRO A 77 -3.06 -8.79 -15.60
N ASN A 78 -2.33 -8.41 -16.66
CA ASN A 78 -1.00 -8.94 -16.93
C ASN A 78 0.07 -8.33 -16.03
N VAL A 79 -0.13 -7.10 -15.52
CA VAL A 79 0.81 -6.43 -14.62
C VAL A 79 0.70 -7.04 -13.21
N LYS A 80 1.83 -7.51 -12.67
CA LYS A 80 1.88 -8.05 -11.32
C LYS A 80 2.33 -6.97 -10.34
N VAL A 81 1.61 -6.82 -9.25
CA VAL A 81 1.88 -5.78 -8.24
C VAL A 81 2.65 -6.38 -7.09
N LEU A 82 3.85 -5.86 -6.84
CA LEU A 82 4.66 -6.10 -5.65
C LEU A 82 4.51 -4.90 -4.71
N ILE A 83 3.90 -5.11 -3.57
CA ILE A 83 3.85 -4.10 -2.51
C ILE A 83 5.19 -4.10 -1.76
N LEU A 84 5.81 -2.93 -1.67
CA LEU A 84 7.03 -2.70 -0.89
C LEU A 84 6.72 -1.60 0.13
N THR A 85 6.69 -1.92 1.42
CA THR A 85 6.19 -1.00 2.43
C THR A 85 6.91 -1.09 3.77
N GLY A 86 6.92 0.03 4.50
CA GLY A 86 7.31 0.05 5.91
C GLY A 86 6.20 -0.43 6.86
N TYR A 87 5.00 -0.69 6.34
CA TYR A 87 3.86 -1.17 7.14
C TYR A 87 3.92 -2.68 7.25
N ASP A 88 3.89 -3.15 8.47
CA ASP A 88 3.96 -4.58 8.80
C ASP A 88 2.63 -5.15 9.33
N ASP A 89 1.51 -4.49 9.02
CA ASP A 89 0.19 -4.84 9.50
C ASP A 89 -0.52 -5.86 8.60
N GLY A 90 -0.93 -6.98 9.18
CA GLY A 90 -1.63 -8.05 8.48
C GLY A 90 -2.96 -7.65 7.83
N LEU A 91 -3.62 -6.58 8.33
CA LEU A 91 -4.83 -6.06 7.72
C LEU A 91 -4.54 -5.48 6.32
N TRP A 92 -3.50 -4.64 6.20
CA TRP A 92 -3.06 -4.10 4.91
C TRP A 92 -2.69 -5.20 3.92
N VAL A 93 -1.94 -6.21 4.39
CA VAL A 93 -1.58 -7.36 3.56
C VAL A 93 -2.84 -8.03 2.99
N ARG A 94 -3.82 -8.33 3.85
CA ARG A 94 -5.07 -9.00 3.43
C ARG A 94 -5.86 -8.17 2.41
N GLU A 95 -6.05 -6.88 2.68
CA GLU A 95 -6.86 -6.03 1.82
C GLU A 95 -6.18 -5.77 0.46
N LEU A 96 -4.86 -5.63 0.42
CA LEU A 96 -4.13 -5.50 -0.83
C LEU A 96 -4.08 -6.80 -1.63
N VAL A 97 -3.98 -7.95 -0.97
CA VAL A 97 -4.10 -9.27 -1.63
C VAL A 97 -5.50 -9.45 -2.23
N LYS A 98 -6.57 -9.06 -1.50
CA LYS A 98 -7.95 -9.06 -2.03
C LYS A 98 -8.14 -8.08 -3.20
N ALA A 99 -7.40 -6.96 -3.18
CA ALA A 99 -7.41 -5.99 -4.28
C ALA A 99 -6.64 -6.47 -5.52
N GLY A 100 -5.88 -7.57 -5.43
CA GLY A 100 -5.16 -8.17 -6.55
C GLY A 100 -3.64 -8.05 -6.49
N ALA A 101 -3.07 -7.58 -5.35
CA ALA A 101 -1.62 -7.60 -5.18
C ALA A 101 -1.08 -9.04 -5.30
N SER A 102 -0.01 -9.19 -6.06
CA SER A 102 0.61 -10.49 -6.34
C SER A 102 1.72 -10.81 -5.36
N GLY A 103 2.36 -9.80 -4.77
CA GLY A 103 3.41 -9.95 -3.78
C GLY A 103 3.40 -8.85 -2.73
N TYR A 104 4.02 -9.14 -1.59
CA TYR A 104 4.15 -8.21 -0.48
C TYR A 104 5.49 -8.39 0.23
N MET A 105 6.20 -7.29 0.46
CA MET A 105 7.52 -7.27 1.09
C MET A 105 7.66 -6.05 1.99
N LEU A 106 8.32 -6.22 3.14
CA LEU A 106 8.65 -5.10 4.03
C LEU A 106 9.92 -4.39 3.56
N LYS A 107 9.96 -3.04 3.73
CA LYS A 107 11.16 -2.23 3.51
C LYS A 107 12.31 -2.55 4.49
N SER A 108 12.01 -3.24 5.59
CA SER A 108 13.00 -3.74 6.55
C SER A 108 13.65 -5.06 6.14
N ASP A 109 13.10 -5.75 5.12
CA ASP A 109 13.65 -6.99 4.62
C ASP A 109 14.90 -6.73 3.75
N ASP A 110 15.74 -7.75 3.56
CA ASP A 110 16.91 -7.63 2.70
C ASP A 110 16.51 -7.42 1.24
N PHE A 111 16.75 -6.21 0.72
CA PHE A 111 16.43 -5.83 -0.66
C PHE A 111 17.22 -6.62 -1.67
N SER A 112 18.53 -6.81 -1.42
CA SER A 112 19.45 -7.43 -2.37
C SER A 112 19.04 -8.86 -2.71
N LEU A 113 18.50 -9.56 -1.72
CA LEU A 113 18.04 -10.93 -1.87
C LEU A 113 16.58 -11.01 -2.34
N ASN A 114 15.70 -10.24 -1.71
CA ASN A 114 14.25 -10.46 -1.85
C ASN A 114 13.64 -9.81 -3.09
N ILE A 115 14.08 -8.62 -3.51
CA ILE A 115 13.48 -7.93 -4.66
C ILE A 115 13.67 -8.73 -5.97
N PRO A 116 14.88 -9.18 -6.36
CA PRO A 116 15.04 -9.96 -7.58
C PRO A 116 14.29 -11.29 -7.56
N GLN A 117 14.24 -11.94 -6.37
CA GLN A 117 13.48 -13.18 -6.21
C GLN A 117 11.97 -12.95 -6.35
N ALA A 118 11.44 -11.89 -5.71
CA ALA A 118 10.04 -11.52 -5.80
C ALA A 118 9.63 -11.24 -7.24
N ILE A 119 10.40 -10.41 -7.97
CA ILE A 119 10.12 -10.05 -9.36
C ILE A 119 10.03 -11.30 -10.23
N ARG A 120 11.03 -12.21 -10.15
CA ARG A 120 11.05 -13.44 -10.94
C ARG A 120 9.90 -14.39 -10.57
N ALA A 121 9.57 -14.50 -9.28
CA ALA A 121 8.44 -15.32 -8.83
C ALA A 121 7.10 -14.78 -9.36
N LEU A 122 6.89 -13.46 -9.29
CA LEU A 122 5.67 -12.82 -9.79
C LEU A 122 5.54 -12.92 -11.31
N TYR A 123 6.64 -12.73 -12.04
CA TYR A 123 6.66 -12.89 -13.49
C TYR A 123 6.28 -14.30 -13.93
N GLN A 124 6.65 -15.31 -13.14
CA GLN A 124 6.26 -16.72 -13.33
C GLN A 124 4.82 -17.03 -12.88
N GLY A 125 4.06 -16.01 -12.46
CA GLY A 125 2.68 -16.19 -11.97
C GLY A 125 2.56 -16.73 -10.54
N ARG A 126 3.68 -16.84 -9.81
CA ARG A 126 3.69 -17.26 -8.39
C ARG A 126 3.49 -16.03 -7.49
N LYS A 127 2.88 -16.23 -6.32
CA LYS A 127 2.81 -15.20 -5.30
C LYS A 127 4.13 -15.14 -4.51
N PHE A 128 4.44 -13.95 -3.96
CA PHE A 128 5.61 -13.75 -3.11
C PHE A 128 5.22 -12.98 -1.84
N PHE A 129 5.56 -13.54 -0.70
CA PHE A 129 5.45 -12.89 0.60
C PHE A 129 6.80 -13.05 1.31
N SER A 130 7.39 -11.93 1.73
CA SER A 130 8.64 -11.99 2.51
C SER A 130 8.41 -12.65 3.87
N PRO A 131 9.45 -13.21 4.51
CA PRO A 131 9.32 -13.90 5.80
C PRO A 131 8.63 -13.05 6.87
N GLY A 132 9.01 -11.77 7.00
CA GLY A 132 8.38 -10.85 7.96
C GLY A 132 6.90 -10.58 7.70
N VAL A 133 6.47 -10.64 6.44
CA VAL A 133 5.04 -10.56 6.07
C VAL A 133 4.32 -11.87 6.38
N ALA A 134 4.93 -13.02 6.07
CA ALA A 134 4.30 -14.32 6.26
C ALA A 134 3.97 -14.59 7.74
N GLU A 135 4.87 -14.25 8.66
CA GLU A 135 4.64 -14.36 10.11
C GLU A 135 3.41 -13.55 10.54
N LYS A 136 3.29 -12.30 10.08
CA LYS A 136 2.20 -11.41 10.46
C LYS A 136 0.87 -11.74 9.77
N PHE A 137 0.92 -12.42 8.63
CA PHE A 137 -0.27 -12.90 7.95
C PHE A 137 -0.99 -13.99 8.78
N ILE A 138 -0.24 -14.76 9.56
CA ILE A 138 -0.77 -15.82 10.43
C ILE A 138 -1.39 -15.23 11.71
N ASP A 139 -0.79 -14.16 12.27
CA ASP A 139 -1.19 -13.58 13.56
C ASP A 139 -2.30 -12.51 13.47
N SER A 140 -2.77 -12.15 12.27
CA SER A 140 -3.72 -11.05 12.13
C SER A 140 -5.16 -11.46 12.45
N ASP A 141 -5.54 -11.34 13.71
CA ASP A 141 -6.93 -11.49 14.25
C ASP A 141 -7.85 -10.28 13.90
N PHE A 142 -7.38 -9.34 13.06
CA PHE A 142 -8.10 -8.11 12.71
C PHE A 142 -9.14 -8.33 11.60
N GLU A 143 -10.16 -9.15 11.83
CA GLU A 143 -11.38 -9.17 11.01
C GLU A 143 -12.24 -7.90 11.17
N LYS A 144 -11.78 -6.92 11.97
CA LYS A 144 -12.65 -5.81 12.44
C LYS A 144 -12.85 -4.67 11.45
N LEU A 145 -11.87 -4.35 10.59
CA LEU A 145 -12.00 -3.25 9.63
C LEU A 145 -12.21 -3.77 8.20
N THR A 146 -13.08 -3.10 7.45
CA THR A 146 -13.26 -3.35 6.00
C THR A 146 -12.21 -2.60 5.18
N ALA A 147 -11.97 -3.03 3.92
CA ALA A 147 -11.09 -2.35 2.97
C ALA A 147 -11.36 -0.83 2.88
N ARG A 148 -12.64 -0.46 2.89
CA ARG A 148 -13.07 0.93 2.81
C ARG A 148 -12.73 1.72 4.07
N GLU A 149 -12.84 1.11 5.24
CA GLU A 149 -12.46 1.71 6.52
C GLU A 149 -10.95 1.88 6.62
N VAL A 150 -10.17 0.94 6.10
CA VAL A 150 -8.71 1.04 5.98
C VAL A 150 -8.31 2.19 5.07
N SER A 151 -8.95 2.34 3.90
CA SER A 151 -8.70 3.47 2.99
C SER A 151 -8.99 4.82 3.65
N VAL A 152 -10.13 4.92 4.38
CA VAL A 152 -10.45 6.14 5.15
C VAL A 152 -9.39 6.43 6.19
N LEU A 153 -8.96 5.42 6.95
CA LEU A 153 -7.97 5.55 8.00
C LEU A 153 -6.61 6.04 7.46
N ASN A 154 -6.20 5.51 6.31
CA ASN A 154 -4.97 5.94 5.64
C ASN A 154 -5.03 7.41 5.22
N LEU A 155 -6.06 7.83 4.49
CA LEU A 155 -6.22 9.22 4.08
C LEU A 155 -6.33 10.18 5.28
N LEU A 156 -6.96 9.73 6.37
CA LEU A 156 -7.01 10.47 7.63
C LEU A 156 -5.62 10.70 8.23
N SER A 157 -4.79 9.67 8.25
CA SER A 157 -3.43 9.74 8.79
C SER A 157 -2.52 10.68 8.01
N GLN A 158 -2.81 10.87 6.74
CA GLN A 158 -2.15 11.83 5.85
C GLN A 158 -2.63 13.28 6.05
N GLY A 159 -3.61 13.50 6.93
CA GLY A 159 -4.11 14.83 7.28
C GLY A 159 -5.26 15.34 6.40
N PHE A 160 -5.76 14.56 5.42
CA PHE A 160 -6.83 14.99 4.52
C PHE A 160 -8.14 15.24 5.29
N ALA A 161 -8.83 16.35 4.96
CA ALA A 161 -10.15 16.66 5.48
C ALA A 161 -11.20 15.66 4.98
N ASN A 162 -12.31 15.47 5.73
CA ASN A 162 -13.36 14.50 5.37
C ASN A 162 -13.96 14.76 3.99
N GLU A 163 -14.05 16.03 3.57
CA GLU A 163 -14.51 16.41 2.23
C GLU A 163 -13.58 15.86 1.14
N VAL A 164 -12.26 15.99 1.31
CA VAL A 164 -11.25 15.48 0.38
C VAL A 164 -11.29 13.95 0.32
N ILE A 165 -11.37 13.30 1.50
CA ILE A 165 -11.52 11.85 1.61
C ILE A 165 -12.78 11.38 0.89
N ALA A 166 -13.89 12.07 1.09
CA ALA A 166 -15.18 11.78 0.44
C ALA A 166 -15.07 11.83 -1.08
N LYS A 167 -14.44 12.89 -1.60
CA LYS A 167 -14.19 13.07 -3.04
C LYS A 167 -13.32 11.95 -3.60
N ASN A 168 -12.22 11.61 -2.94
CA ASN A 168 -11.29 10.56 -3.37
C ASN A 168 -11.98 9.18 -3.42
N LEU A 169 -12.85 8.89 -2.45
CA LEU A 169 -13.52 7.60 -2.33
C LEU A 169 -14.88 7.53 -3.03
N GLY A 170 -15.30 8.60 -3.73
CA GLY A 170 -16.56 8.66 -4.45
C GLY A 170 -17.79 8.52 -3.54
N VAL A 171 -17.78 9.11 -2.34
CA VAL A 171 -18.87 9.05 -1.35
C VAL A 171 -19.20 10.43 -0.81
N SER A 172 -20.29 10.56 -0.04
CA SER A 172 -20.61 11.80 0.65
C SER A 172 -19.76 11.99 1.91
N GLU A 173 -19.51 13.24 2.29
CA GLU A 173 -18.81 13.57 3.55
C GLU A 173 -19.54 13.01 4.77
N LYS A 174 -20.89 12.99 4.74
CA LYS A 174 -21.71 12.34 5.79
C LYS A 174 -21.35 10.86 5.95
N ARG A 175 -21.08 10.16 4.84
CA ARG A 175 -20.68 8.75 4.85
C ARG A 175 -19.31 8.57 5.48
N ILE A 176 -18.35 9.47 5.22
CA ILE A 176 -17.04 9.46 5.89
C ILE A 176 -17.19 9.65 7.39
N ARG A 177 -18.00 10.63 7.85
CA ARG A 177 -18.27 10.83 9.29
C ARG A 177 -18.85 9.57 9.95
N ASN A 178 -19.80 8.90 9.31
CA ASN A 178 -20.38 7.65 9.82
C ASN A 178 -19.35 6.53 9.88
N MET A 179 -18.49 6.40 8.84
CA MET A 179 -17.41 5.41 8.84
C MET A 179 -16.41 5.65 9.95
N LEU A 180 -16.07 6.90 10.27
CA LEU A 180 -15.21 7.24 11.40
C LEU A 180 -15.78 6.79 12.74
N VAL A 181 -17.10 6.92 12.93
CA VAL A 181 -17.76 6.40 14.14
C VAL A 181 -17.60 4.88 14.23
N ILE A 182 -17.84 4.17 13.13
CA ILE A 182 -17.68 2.71 13.06
C ILE A 182 -16.23 2.30 13.30
N ILE A 183 -15.27 3.01 12.72
CA ILE A 183 -13.84 2.74 12.93
C ILE A 183 -13.46 2.96 14.42
N CYS A 184 -13.94 4.05 15.03
CA CYS A 184 -13.74 4.29 16.47
C CYS A 184 -14.24 3.12 17.32
N ASP A 185 -15.46 2.66 17.05
CA ASP A 185 -16.09 1.55 17.80
C ASP A 185 -15.28 0.24 17.60
N LYS A 186 -14.89 -0.08 16.37
CA LYS A 186 -14.11 -1.27 16.05
C LYS A 186 -12.71 -1.27 16.67
N LEU A 187 -12.08 -0.10 16.79
CA LEU A 187 -10.75 0.05 17.37
C LEU A 187 -10.79 0.26 18.90
N GLY A 188 -11.98 0.29 19.51
CA GLY A 188 -12.12 0.52 20.95
C GLY A 188 -11.63 1.92 21.37
N VAL A 189 -11.88 2.94 20.54
CA VAL A 189 -11.50 4.33 20.85
C VAL A 189 -12.54 4.95 21.76
N ASP A 190 -12.18 5.16 23.04
CA ASP A 190 -13.00 5.93 23.95
C ASP A 190 -13.06 7.40 23.52
N LYS A 191 -14.27 7.93 23.45
CA LYS A 191 -14.52 9.36 23.22
C LYS A 191 -14.29 10.12 24.52
N GLY A 192 -13.02 10.20 24.96
CA GLY A 192 -12.65 11.02 26.13
C GLY A 192 -12.94 12.50 25.87
N GLU A 193 -13.37 13.20 26.92
CA GLU A 193 -13.62 14.65 26.85
C GLU A 193 -12.35 15.39 26.42
N GLY A 194 -12.45 16.14 25.31
CA GLY A 194 -11.41 17.08 24.84
C GLY A 194 -10.49 16.61 23.73
N VAL A 195 -10.53 15.34 23.30
CA VAL A 195 -9.74 14.87 22.16
C VAL A 195 -10.65 14.69 20.93
N SER A 196 -10.28 15.31 19.81
CA SER A 196 -10.98 15.07 18.54
C SER A 196 -10.97 13.57 18.22
N SER A 197 -12.14 12.98 17.94
CA SER A 197 -12.29 11.57 17.54
C SER A 197 -11.32 11.19 16.41
N ARG A 198 -10.95 12.15 15.56
CA ARG A 198 -9.97 12.01 14.48
C ARG A 198 -8.56 11.74 15.02
N VAL A 199 -8.10 12.52 15.99
CA VAL A 199 -6.76 12.35 16.59
C VAL A 199 -6.72 11.06 17.41
N ALA A 200 -7.77 10.77 18.16
CA ALA A 200 -7.87 9.56 18.97
C ALA A 200 -7.81 8.29 18.10
N VAL A 201 -8.54 8.28 16.97
CA VAL A 201 -8.55 7.13 16.04
C VAL A 201 -7.19 6.93 15.36
N ILE A 202 -6.51 8.01 14.96
CA ILE A 202 -5.17 7.94 14.36
C ILE A 202 -4.15 7.39 15.38
N ASN A 203 -4.19 7.90 16.62
CA ASN A 203 -3.28 7.44 17.67
C ASN A 203 -3.52 5.97 18.01
N LYS A 204 -4.78 5.55 18.14
CA LYS A 204 -5.14 4.16 18.41
C LYS A 204 -4.73 3.23 17.26
N ALA A 205 -4.93 3.67 16.03
CA ALA A 205 -4.50 2.92 14.86
C ALA A 205 -2.96 2.78 14.80
N ARG A 206 -2.20 3.79 15.25
CA ARG A 206 -0.74 3.69 15.38
C ARG A 206 -0.29 2.75 16.50
N GLU A 207 -0.98 2.76 17.64
CA GLU A 207 -0.74 1.82 18.74
C GLU A 207 -0.94 0.37 18.30
N LEU A 208 -1.98 0.13 17.50
CA LEU A 208 -2.32 -1.19 16.96
C LEU A 208 -1.52 -1.58 15.72
N GLY A 209 -0.58 -0.72 15.25
CA GLY A 209 0.22 -0.98 14.06
C GLY A 209 -0.54 -0.81 12.74
N LEU A 210 -1.78 -0.32 12.76
CA LEU A 210 -2.60 -0.07 11.56
C LEU A 210 -2.15 1.14 10.74
N LEU A 211 -1.28 1.98 11.32
CA LEU A 211 -0.69 3.16 10.71
C LEU A 211 0.79 3.30 11.14
N PRO A 212 1.66 3.95 10.34
CA PRO A 212 3.05 4.14 10.73
C PRO A 212 3.13 4.97 12.02
N ARG A 213 4.11 4.65 12.83
CA ARG A 213 4.53 5.52 13.93
C ARG A 213 5.09 6.79 13.30
N GLY A 214 4.40 7.92 13.47
CA GLY A 214 4.77 9.22 12.92
C GLY A 214 6.08 9.75 13.46
#